data_1dbee3d7f7b92189a2dc664fdd865f03
#
_entry.id   1dbee3d7f7b92189a2dc664fdd865f03
#
_cell.length_a   1.000
_cell.length_b   1.000
_cell.length_c   1.000
_cell.angle_alpha   90.00
_cell.angle_beta   90.00
_cell.angle_gamma   90.00
#
_symmetry.space_group_name_H-M   'P 1'
#
loop_
_entity.id
_entity.type
_entity.pdbx_description
1 polymer ?
#
loop_
_entity_poly.entity_id
_entity_poly.type
_entity_poly.pdbx_seq_one_letter_code
_entity_poly.pdbx_strand_id
1 'polypeptide(L)'
;MELKKQTLGSLREMLDTKQISAAELCKEYSDSIKAKDSDVLGYITVTEDEALKNAEKAQEIIDKGEAKALTGIPLAIKDNICTDGIRTTCASKMLENFVPPYDANVIEKLKAENYVLLGKTSMDEFAMGGSTQTSAFAKTRNPFDLSRVPGGSSGGSAAVVSAGLAPAALGSDTGGSIRQPASFCGVTGLKPTYGRVSRYGLVAFASSLDQIGPIANSAVDCGTILNVICGKD
;
A
#
# COMPACT_ATOMS: atom_id res chain seq x y z
N MET A 1 13.70 5.92 14.41
CA MET A 1 12.26 5.90 14.78
C MET A 1 11.75 4.47 14.79
N GLU A 2 10.79 4.11 15.69
CA GLU A 2 10.19 2.76 15.68
C GLU A 2 9.01 2.74 14.68
N LEU A 3 9.32 2.51 13.40
CA LEU A 3 8.36 2.60 12.29
C LEU A 3 7.12 1.69 12.45
N LYS A 4 7.30 0.50 13.02
CA LYS A 4 6.22 -0.49 13.20
C LYS A 4 5.05 0.02 14.05
N LYS A 5 5.29 1.00 14.93
CA LYS A 5 4.28 1.54 15.85
C LYS A 5 3.66 2.86 15.39
N GLN A 6 4.11 3.40 14.26
CA GLN A 6 3.58 4.68 13.79
C GLN A 6 2.17 4.52 13.20
N THR A 7 1.31 5.46 13.55
CA THR A 7 -0.01 5.64 12.92
C THR A 7 0.05 6.77 11.91
N LEU A 8 -0.90 6.84 10.98
CA LEU A 8 -0.97 7.95 10.03
C LEU A 8 -1.13 9.29 10.77
N GLY A 9 -1.91 9.30 11.87
CA GLY A 9 -2.08 10.49 12.69
C GLY A 9 -0.78 10.94 13.34
N SER A 10 0.02 10.02 13.94
CA SER A 10 1.31 10.37 14.52
C SER A 10 2.31 10.87 13.48
N LEU A 11 2.35 10.24 12.30
CA LEU A 11 3.22 10.69 11.21
C LEU A 11 2.82 12.08 10.69
N ARG A 12 1.51 12.34 10.55
CA ARG A 12 1.02 13.66 10.15
C ARG A 12 1.43 14.72 11.17
N GLU A 13 1.26 14.46 12.46
CA GLU A 13 1.67 15.36 13.54
C GLU A 13 3.17 15.66 13.50
N MET A 14 4.00 14.64 13.30
CA MET A 14 5.46 14.81 13.18
C MET A 14 5.86 15.68 11.99
N LEU A 15 5.18 15.53 10.84
CA LEU A 15 5.38 16.35 9.66
C LEU A 15 4.92 17.80 9.88
N ASP A 16 3.74 18.00 10.48
CA ASP A 16 3.17 19.33 10.75
C ASP A 16 3.98 20.13 11.76
N THR A 17 4.52 19.43 12.77
CA THR A 17 5.38 20.03 13.81
C THR A 17 6.85 20.12 13.42
N LYS A 18 7.20 19.70 12.19
CA LYS A 18 8.57 19.70 11.65
C LYS A 18 9.56 18.86 12.48
N GLN A 19 9.08 17.84 13.17
CA GLN A 19 9.94 16.86 13.85
C GLN A 19 10.68 15.96 12.86
N ILE A 20 10.08 15.75 11.68
CA ILE A 20 10.68 15.06 10.54
C ILE A 20 10.17 15.72 9.26
N SER A 21 10.99 15.75 8.23
CA SER A 21 10.56 16.14 6.88
C SER A 21 9.97 14.95 6.11
N ALA A 22 9.18 15.21 5.08
CA ALA A 22 8.64 14.16 4.22
C ALA A 22 9.75 13.36 3.53
N ALA A 23 10.85 14.01 3.15
CA ALA A 23 12.01 13.35 2.56
C ALA A 23 12.73 12.42 3.56
N GLU A 24 12.93 12.87 4.80
CA GLU A 24 13.50 12.02 5.86
C GLU A 24 12.58 10.84 6.19
N LEU A 25 11.28 11.07 6.29
CA LEU A 25 10.29 10.01 6.53
C LEU A 25 10.30 8.97 5.40
N CYS A 26 10.33 9.42 4.14
CA CYS A 26 10.45 8.55 2.98
C CYS A 26 11.74 7.71 3.05
N LYS A 27 12.87 8.34 3.39
CA LYS A 27 14.16 7.68 3.53
C LYS A 27 14.15 6.62 4.64
N GLU A 28 13.58 6.91 5.80
CA GLU A 28 13.44 5.95 6.91
C GLU A 28 12.72 4.66 6.46
N TYR A 29 11.60 4.79 5.72
CA TYR A 29 10.89 3.62 5.18
C TYR A 29 11.69 2.92 4.09
N SER A 30 12.34 3.65 3.17
CA SER A 30 13.18 3.07 2.12
C SER A 30 14.36 2.28 2.70
N ASP A 31 15.03 2.81 3.71
CA ASP A 31 16.12 2.13 4.42
C ASP A 31 15.61 0.87 5.16
N SER A 32 14.42 0.94 5.76
CA SER A 32 13.77 -0.22 6.39
C SER A 32 13.42 -1.31 5.39
N ILE A 33 12.92 -0.93 4.20
CA ILE A 33 12.63 -1.87 3.10
C ILE A 33 13.92 -2.58 2.68
N LYS A 34 14.99 -1.83 2.39
CA LYS A 34 16.29 -2.40 2.01
C LYS A 34 16.85 -3.36 3.05
N ALA A 35 16.67 -3.04 4.33
CA ALA A 35 17.23 -3.83 5.42
C ALA A 35 16.45 -5.12 5.72
N LYS A 36 15.13 -5.15 5.48
CA LYS A 36 14.26 -6.22 6.00
C LYS A 36 13.38 -6.90 4.96
N ASP A 37 13.13 -6.31 3.79
CA ASP A 37 12.20 -6.93 2.83
C ASP A 37 12.74 -8.21 2.21
N SER A 38 14.06 -8.44 2.22
CA SER A 38 14.66 -9.73 1.85
C SER A 38 14.16 -10.92 2.69
N ASP A 39 13.73 -10.67 3.92
CA ASP A 39 13.17 -11.68 4.80
C ASP A 39 11.65 -11.83 4.62
N VAL A 40 10.95 -10.71 4.39
CA VAL A 40 9.49 -10.64 4.27
C VAL A 40 9.03 -10.94 2.85
N LEU A 41 9.74 -10.42 1.84
CA LEU A 41 9.39 -10.52 0.42
C LEU A 41 8.01 -9.90 0.13
N GLY A 42 7.75 -8.75 0.72
CA GLY A 42 6.46 -8.05 0.64
C GLY A 42 6.30 -7.21 -0.62
N TYR A 43 7.39 -6.74 -1.23
CA TYR A 43 7.38 -5.92 -2.43
C TYR A 43 7.75 -6.72 -3.69
N ILE A 44 7.08 -6.42 -4.82
CA ILE A 44 7.49 -6.85 -6.18
C ILE A 44 8.30 -5.74 -6.85
N THR A 45 7.91 -4.49 -6.63
CA THR A 45 8.57 -3.32 -7.19
C THR A 45 8.70 -2.26 -6.11
N VAL A 46 9.90 -1.80 -5.83
CA VAL A 46 10.17 -0.65 -4.94
C VAL A 46 10.42 0.57 -5.82
N THR A 47 9.86 1.73 -5.46
CA THR A 47 9.87 2.96 -6.25
C THR A 47 10.66 4.07 -5.55
N GLU A 48 11.86 3.78 -5.04
CA GLU A 48 12.61 4.68 -4.14
C GLU A 48 12.84 6.07 -4.75
N ASP A 49 13.33 6.15 -5.99
CA ASP A 49 13.63 7.44 -6.63
C ASP A 49 12.37 8.29 -6.85
N GLU A 50 11.26 7.65 -7.23
CA GLU A 50 9.97 8.31 -7.41
C GLU A 50 9.37 8.71 -6.05
N ALA A 51 9.51 7.85 -5.05
CA ALA A 51 9.07 8.14 -3.69
C ALA A 51 9.77 9.37 -3.12
N LEU A 52 11.09 9.49 -3.30
CA LEU A 52 11.85 10.64 -2.83
C LEU A 52 11.42 11.93 -3.52
N LYS A 53 11.27 11.92 -4.86
CA LYS A 53 10.77 13.08 -5.62
C LYS A 53 9.36 13.52 -5.15
N ASN A 54 8.48 12.56 -4.87
CA ASN A 54 7.14 12.86 -4.39
C ASN A 54 7.17 13.39 -2.95
N ALA A 55 8.08 12.91 -2.11
CA ALA A 55 8.28 13.41 -0.75
C ALA A 55 8.81 14.87 -0.76
N GLU A 56 9.73 15.21 -1.65
CA GLU A 56 10.22 16.58 -1.82
C GLU A 56 9.10 17.54 -2.23
N LYS A 57 8.27 17.16 -3.21
CA LYS A 57 7.09 17.94 -3.62
C LYS A 57 6.07 18.10 -2.49
N ALA A 58 5.83 17.01 -1.74
CA ALA A 58 4.92 17.05 -0.60
C ALA A 58 5.45 17.98 0.50
N GLN A 59 6.77 18.03 0.71
CA GLN A 59 7.38 18.95 1.67
C GLN A 59 7.11 20.43 1.33
N GLU A 60 7.17 20.79 0.05
CA GLU A 60 6.84 22.15 -0.39
C GLU A 60 5.38 22.55 -0.04
N ILE A 61 4.45 21.59 -0.11
CA ILE A 61 3.04 21.79 0.23
C ILE A 61 2.87 21.93 1.75
N ILE A 62 3.57 21.10 2.51
CA ILE A 62 3.59 21.18 3.99
C ILE A 62 4.12 22.55 4.44
N ASP A 63 5.21 23.01 3.83
CA ASP A 63 5.83 24.29 4.20
C ASP A 63 4.93 25.50 3.89
N LYS A 64 4.05 25.39 2.90
CA LYS A 64 3.02 26.39 2.58
C LYS A 64 1.80 26.35 3.52
N GLY A 65 1.70 25.33 4.38
CA GLY A 65 0.52 25.14 5.25
C GLY A 65 -0.71 24.59 4.52
N GLU A 66 -0.53 23.98 3.34
CA GLU A 66 -1.59 23.43 2.48
C GLU A 66 -1.69 21.90 2.59
N ALA A 67 -1.08 21.31 3.61
CA ALA A 67 -1.05 19.88 3.80
C ALA A 67 -2.44 19.29 4.04
N LYS A 68 -2.73 18.18 3.39
CA LYS A 68 -3.92 17.35 3.61
C LYS A 68 -3.57 16.12 4.46
N ALA A 69 -4.55 15.26 4.71
CA ALA A 69 -4.40 14.11 5.61
C ALA A 69 -3.26 13.16 5.22
N LEU A 70 -3.03 12.95 3.93
CA LEU A 70 -2.02 12.02 3.43
C LEU A 70 -0.82 12.71 2.74
N THR A 71 -0.72 14.03 2.78
CA THR A 71 0.40 14.77 2.17
C THR A 71 1.73 14.35 2.80
N GLY A 72 2.64 13.79 1.99
CA GLY A 72 3.94 13.30 2.44
C GLY A 72 3.91 11.97 3.20
N ILE A 73 2.75 11.35 3.34
CA ILE A 73 2.62 10.03 4.00
C ILE A 73 2.99 8.92 3.01
N PRO A 74 3.96 8.04 3.37
CA PRO A 74 4.34 6.92 2.54
C PRO A 74 3.26 5.82 2.56
N LEU A 75 2.90 5.28 1.39
CA LEU A 75 1.95 4.17 1.25
C LEU A 75 2.49 3.10 0.29
N ALA A 76 2.08 1.86 0.53
CA ALA A 76 2.32 0.74 -0.38
C ALA A 76 1.03 0.37 -1.13
N ILE A 77 1.13 -0.07 -2.38
CA ILE A 77 -0.02 -0.32 -3.26
C ILE A 77 0.03 -1.77 -3.78
N LYS A 78 -1.05 -2.52 -3.62
CA LYS A 78 -1.16 -3.88 -4.15
C LYS A 78 -0.93 -3.90 -5.67
N ASP A 79 -0.23 -4.91 -6.15
CA ASP A 79 0.26 -4.97 -7.54
C ASP A 79 -0.80 -5.30 -8.60
N ASN A 80 -2.08 -5.29 -8.27
CA ASN A 80 -3.20 -5.30 -9.22
C ASN A 80 -3.93 -3.96 -9.35
N ILE A 81 -3.43 -2.91 -8.70
CA ILE A 81 -3.98 -1.55 -8.81
C ILE A 81 -3.09 -0.78 -9.80
N CYS A 82 -3.63 -0.44 -10.97
CA CYS A 82 -2.91 0.27 -12.03
C CYS A 82 -2.39 1.62 -11.52
N THR A 83 -1.10 1.85 -11.74
CA THR A 83 -0.41 3.08 -11.36
C THR A 83 0.40 3.56 -12.57
N ASP A 84 0.04 4.70 -13.12
CA ASP A 84 0.65 5.27 -14.32
C ASP A 84 2.18 5.34 -14.21
N GLY A 85 2.86 4.81 -15.23
CA GLY A 85 4.31 4.78 -15.31
C GLY A 85 5.00 3.77 -14.36
N ILE A 86 4.26 3.05 -13.50
CA ILE A 86 4.81 2.09 -12.55
C ILE A 86 4.40 0.67 -12.92
N ARG A 87 5.39 -0.22 -13.05
CA ARG A 87 5.18 -1.64 -13.35
C ARG A 87 4.10 -2.25 -12.45
N THR A 88 3.11 -2.90 -13.06
CA THR A 88 1.96 -3.51 -12.39
C THR A 88 1.73 -4.91 -12.97
N THR A 89 2.10 -5.95 -12.24
CA THR A 89 2.22 -7.31 -12.77
C THR A 89 1.11 -8.25 -12.35
N CYS A 90 0.30 -7.89 -11.36
CA CYS A 90 -0.63 -8.83 -10.70
C CYS A 90 0.06 -10.10 -10.20
N ALA A 91 1.34 -10.01 -9.83
CA ALA A 91 2.21 -11.12 -9.45
C ALA A 91 2.31 -12.23 -10.52
N SER A 92 2.07 -11.92 -11.81
CA SER A 92 2.09 -12.85 -12.94
C SER A 92 3.21 -12.54 -13.93
N LYS A 93 3.84 -13.59 -14.45
CA LYS A 93 4.79 -13.49 -15.56
C LYS A 93 4.14 -13.00 -16.85
N MET A 94 2.83 -13.16 -17.02
CA MET A 94 2.10 -12.66 -18.18
C MET A 94 2.15 -11.13 -18.28
N LEU A 95 2.19 -10.43 -17.14
CA LEU A 95 2.25 -8.98 -17.05
C LEU A 95 3.61 -8.48 -16.53
N GLU A 96 4.67 -9.30 -16.62
CA GLU A 96 5.99 -8.98 -16.04
C GLU A 96 6.51 -7.61 -16.47
N ASN A 97 6.26 -7.20 -17.70
CA ASN A 97 6.72 -5.95 -18.29
C ASN A 97 5.59 -4.92 -18.49
N PHE A 98 4.42 -5.17 -17.92
CA PHE A 98 3.30 -4.25 -18.10
C PHE A 98 3.47 -3.00 -17.24
N VAL A 99 3.43 -1.85 -17.89
CA VAL A 99 3.42 -0.53 -17.27
C VAL A 99 2.14 0.17 -17.71
N PRO A 100 1.18 0.38 -16.80
CA PRO A 100 -0.08 1.05 -17.15
C PRO A 100 0.16 2.46 -17.64
N PRO A 101 -0.55 2.92 -18.73
CA PRO A 101 -0.52 4.30 -19.17
C PRO A 101 -1.60 5.17 -18.50
N TYR A 102 -2.12 4.76 -17.36
CA TYR A 102 -3.17 5.43 -16.59
C TYR A 102 -3.15 5.00 -15.12
N ASP A 103 -3.70 5.86 -14.27
CA ASP A 103 -3.93 5.56 -12.87
C ASP A 103 -5.30 4.91 -12.63
N ALA A 104 -5.38 4.02 -11.65
CA ALA A 104 -6.65 3.67 -11.04
C ALA A 104 -7.25 4.90 -10.31
N ASN A 105 -8.58 5.02 -10.26
CA ASN A 105 -9.24 6.14 -9.59
C ASN A 105 -8.74 6.37 -8.14
N VAL A 106 -8.48 5.31 -7.40
CA VAL A 106 -7.93 5.42 -6.04
C VAL A 106 -6.52 6.04 -6.04
N ILE A 107 -5.72 5.81 -7.07
CA ILE A 107 -4.37 6.38 -7.22
C ILE A 107 -4.47 7.87 -7.57
N GLU A 108 -5.39 8.26 -8.46
CA GLU A 108 -5.66 9.68 -8.75
C GLU A 108 -6.02 10.44 -7.48
N LYS A 109 -6.91 9.87 -6.65
CA LYS A 109 -7.29 10.46 -5.36
C LYS A 109 -6.14 10.56 -4.37
N LEU A 110 -5.29 9.53 -4.29
CA LEU A 110 -4.09 9.57 -3.45
C LEU A 110 -3.06 10.58 -3.98
N LYS A 111 -2.87 10.69 -5.30
CA LYS A 111 -2.00 11.72 -5.91
C LYS A 111 -2.51 13.14 -5.60
N ALA A 112 -3.82 13.36 -5.57
CA ALA A 112 -4.42 14.63 -5.17
C ALA A 112 -4.20 14.98 -3.69
N GLU A 113 -3.88 13.98 -2.86
CA GLU A 113 -3.41 14.17 -1.48
C GLU A 113 -1.90 14.38 -1.36
N ASN A 114 -1.15 14.22 -2.46
CA ASN A 114 0.32 14.27 -2.47
C ASN A 114 0.96 13.22 -1.55
N TYR A 115 0.44 11.97 -1.60
CA TYR A 115 1.03 10.84 -0.90
C TYR A 115 2.39 10.43 -1.51
N VAL A 116 3.13 9.60 -0.82
CA VAL A 116 4.40 9.06 -1.29
C VAL A 116 4.24 7.57 -1.61
N LEU A 117 4.49 7.16 -2.85
CA LEU A 117 4.43 5.75 -3.25
C LEU A 117 5.74 5.04 -2.92
N LEU A 118 5.72 4.08 -1.97
CA LEU A 118 6.88 3.25 -1.63
C LEU A 118 7.11 2.12 -2.63
N GLY A 119 6.05 1.60 -3.23
CA GLY A 119 6.14 0.50 -4.19
C GLY A 119 4.88 -0.34 -4.32
N LYS A 120 5.00 -1.40 -5.15
CA LYS A 120 3.93 -2.35 -5.46
C LYS A 120 4.16 -3.64 -4.66
N THR A 121 3.13 -4.04 -3.90
CA THR A 121 3.22 -5.19 -2.98
C THR A 121 2.84 -6.50 -3.63
N SER A 122 3.48 -7.57 -3.18
CA SER A 122 3.23 -8.94 -3.62
C SER A 122 1.81 -9.40 -3.28
N MET A 123 1.33 -10.35 -4.07
CA MET A 123 -0.03 -10.86 -3.99
C MET A 123 -0.12 -12.27 -4.58
N ASP A 124 -1.20 -12.98 -4.36
CA ASP A 124 -1.50 -14.16 -5.18
C ASP A 124 -1.75 -13.74 -6.63
N GLU A 125 -1.29 -14.55 -7.58
CA GLU A 125 -1.39 -14.28 -9.02
C GLU A 125 -2.83 -13.94 -9.43
N PHE A 126 -3.04 -12.79 -10.08
CA PHE A 126 -4.35 -12.23 -10.45
C PHE A 126 -5.37 -12.17 -9.30
N ALA A 127 -4.89 -12.03 -8.05
CA ALA A 127 -5.71 -12.03 -6.84
C ALA A 127 -6.44 -13.36 -6.56
N MET A 128 -6.07 -14.44 -7.24
CA MET A 128 -6.68 -15.76 -7.15
C MET A 128 -5.93 -16.66 -6.17
N GLY A 129 -6.13 -16.41 -4.88
CA GLY A 129 -5.50 -17.20 -3.82
C GLY A 129 -5.76 -16.65 -2.43
N GLY A 130 -5.23 -17.32 -1.42
CA GLY A 130 -5.40 -16.98 0.00
C GLY A 130 -4.12 -17.11 0.81
N SER A 131 -2.93 -17.14 0.17
CA SER A 131 -1.67 -17.41 0.85
C SER A 131 -0.48 -16.60 0.33
N THR A 132 -0.63 -15.90 -0.80
CA THR A 132 0.45 -15.20 -1.54
C THR A 132 1.57 -16.14 -2.01
N GLN A 133 1.30 -17.45 -2.07
CA GLN A 133 2.25 -18.47 -2.54
C GLN A 133 2.20 -18.68 -4.05
N THR A 134 1.16 -18.17 -4.73
CA THR A 134 1.03 -18.29 -6.19
C THR A 134 1.75 -17.16 -6.94
N SER A 135 2.31 -16.17 -6.22
CA SER A 135 3.14 -15.12 -6.82
C SER A 135 4.27 -15.71 -7.67
N ALA A 136 4.42 -15.19 -8.89
CA ALA A 136 5.49 -15.60 -9.80
C ALA A 136 6.85 -14.97 -9.47
N PHE A 137 6.90 -13.98 -8.57
CA PHE A 137 8.12 -13.21 -8.26
C PHE A 137 8.67 -13.53 -6.87
N ALA A 138 7.83 -13.41 -5.84
CA ALA A 138 8.26 -13.60 -4.46
C ALA A 138 7.16 -14.25 -3.62
N LYS A 139 7.52 -15.22 -2.80
CA LYS A 139 6.60 -15.86 -1.86
C LYS A 139 6.68 -15.15 -0.53
N THR A 140 5.81 -14.18 -0.34
CA THR A 140 5.75 -13.37 0.88
C THR A 140 5.62 -14.24 2.13
N ARG A 141 6.32 -13.85 3.18
CA ARG A 141 6.35 -14.53 4.48
C ARG A 141 5.63 -13.70 5.54
N ASN A 142 5.08 -14.37 6.52
CA ASN A 142 4.43 -13.69 7.66
C ASN A 142 5.49 -13.10 8.60
N PRO A 143 5.47 -11.80 8.92
CA PRO A 143 6.46 -11.16 9.77
C PRO A 143 6.50 -11.67 11.22
N PHE A 144 5.44 -12.32 11.71
CA PHE A 144 5.43 -12.95 13.03
C PHE A 144 6.15 -14.30 13.07
N ASP A 145 6.14 -15.01 11.93
CA ASP A 145 6.81 -16.31 11.76
C ASP A 145 7.12 -16.48 10.27
N LEU A 146 8.37 -16.28 9.90
CA LEU A 146 8.83 -16.33 8.51
C LEU A 146 8.68 -17.72 7.84
N SER A 147 8.35 -18.75 8.60
CA SER A 147 8.02 -20.08 8.05
C SER A 147 6.56 -20.20 7.62
N ARG A 148 5.72 -19.22 7.94
CA ARG A 148 4.28 -19.20 7.68
C ARG A 148 3.89 -18.24 6.57
N VAL A 149 2.72 -18.47 5.99
CA VAL A 149 2.11 -17.60 4.98
C VAL A 149 1.50 -16.34 5.62
N PRO A 150 1.52 -15.20 4.92
CA PRO A 150 0.90 -13.96 5.40
C PRO A 150 -0.62 -13.93 5.19
N GLY A 151 -1.19 -14.97 4.55
CA GLY A 151 -2.51 -14.92 3.96
C GLY A 151 -2.49 -14.32 2.56
N GLY A 152 -3.66 -14.06 1.99
CA GLY A 152 -3.82 -13.52 0.63
C GLY A 152 -5.29 -13.20 0.28
N SER A 153 -5.47 -12.62 -0.88
CA SER A 153 -4.46 -12.36 -1.92
C SER A 153 -3.61 -11.10 -1.66
N SER A 154 -3.96 -10.21 -0.71
CA SER A 154 -3.18 -9.00 -0.38
C SER A 154 -2.12 -9.28 0.71
N GLY A 155 -1.43 -10.43 0.65
CA GLY A 155 -0.47 -10.84 1.68
C GLY A 155 0.74 -9.93 1.75
N GLY A 156 1.25 -9.45 0.62
CA GLY A 156 2.33 -8.46 0.59
C GLY A 156 1.93 -7.16 1.29
N SER A 157 0.74 -6.63 0.99
CA SER A 157 0.23 -5.40 1.63
C SER A 157 0.10 -5.55 3.16
N ALA A 158 -0.41 -6.68 3.64
CA ALA A 158 -0.51 -6.93 5.08
C ALA A 158 0.86 -7.14 5.73
N ALA A 159 1.75 -7.87 5.07
CA ALA A 159 3.08 -8.16 5.59
C ALA A 159 3.95 -6.91 5.70
N VAL A 160 3.96 -6.02 4.69
CA VAL A 160 4.77 -4.79 4.77
C VAL A 160 4.31 -3.85 5.87
N VAL A 161 3.00 -3.74 6.13
CA VAL A 161 2.48 -2.96 7.25
C VAL A 161 2.88 -3.59 8.58
N SER A 162 2.67 -4.89 8.73
CA SER A 162 3.02 -5.64 9.95
C SER A 162 4.52 -5.59 10.28
N ALA A 163 5.38 -5.60 9.26
CA ALA A 163 6.83 -5.52 9.42
C ALA A 163 7.35 -4.09 9.65
N GLY A 164 6.51 -3.05 9.52
CA GLY A 164 6.92 -1.65 9.59
C GLY A 164 7.68 -1.18 8.36
N LEU A 165 7.40 -1.78 7.19
CA LEU A 165 7.97 -1.41 5.89
C LEU A 165 7.07 -0.41 5.12
N ALA A 166 5.87 -0.18 5.61
CA ALA A 166 4.95 0.87 5.24
C ALA A 166 4.02 1.16 6.42
N PRO A 167 3.58 2.41 6.65
CA PRO A 167 2.61 2.71 7.72
C PRO A 167 1.21 2.21 7.36
N ALA A 168 0.89 2.17 6.07
CA ALA A 168 -0.35 1.62 5.54
C ALA A 168 -0.18 1.19 4.07
N ALA A 169 -1.14 0.40 3.59
CA ALA A 169 -1.17 -0.09 2.22
C ALA A 169 -2.60 -0.14 1.66
N LEU A 170 -2.75 -0.14 0.33
CA LEU A 170 -3.96 -0.57 -0.32
C LEU A 170 -3.90 -2.06 -0.67
N GLY A 171 -5.02 -2.73 -0.48
CA GLY A 171 -5.29 -4.09 -0.94
C GLY A 171 -6.54 -4.17 -1.80
N SER A 172 -6.89 -5.37 -2.25
CA SER A 172 -8.17 -5.68 -2.89
C SER A 172 -8.80 -6.91 -2.25
N ASP A 173 -10.11 -6.92 -2.12
CA ASP A 173 -10.87 -7.99 -1.45
C ASP A 173 -12.08 -8.38 -2.30
N THR A 174 -12.15 -9.65 -2.63
CA THR A 174 -13.27 -10.27 -3.34
C THR A 174 -14.03 -11.18 -2.39
N GLY A 175 -13.32 -12.08 -1.72
CA GLY A 175 -13.84 -13.06 -0.78
C GLY A 175 -13.07 -13.12 0.55
N GLY A 176 -12.37 -12.03 0.93
CA GLY A 176 -11.55 -11.99 2.16
C GLY A 176 -10.12 -11.48 1.95
N SER A 177 -9.75 -11.10 0.70
CA SER A 177 -8.34 -10.87 0.34
C SER A 177 -7.69 -9.60 0.93
N ILE A 178 -8.40 -8.79 1.70
CA ILE A 178 -7.86 -7.78 2.62
C ILE A 178 -7.93 -8.29 4.06
N ARG A 179 -9.11 -8.75 4.46
CA ARG A 179 -9.45 -9.07 5.86
C ARG A 179 -8.67 -10.28 6.38
N GLN A 180 -8.53 -11.33 5.58
CA GLN A 180 -7.83 -12.56 5.97
C GLN A 180 -6.33 -12.31 6.14
N PRO A 181 -5.57 -11.73 5.17
CA PRO A 181 -4.15 -11.47 5.41
C PRO A 181 -3.91 -10.43 6.50
N ALA A 182 -4.79 -9.44 6.67
CA ALA A 182 -4.71 -8.51 7.80
C ALA A 182 -4.82 -9.24 9.14
N SER A 183 -5.75 -10.19 9.27
CA SER A 183 -5.88 -11.04 10.47
C SER A 183 -4.65 -11.89 10.71
N PHE A 184 -4.09 -12.51 9.66
CA PHE A 184 -2.90 -13.37 9.79
C PHE A 184 -1.63 -12.59 10.15
N CYS A 185 -1.52 -11.34 9.70
CA CYS A 185 -0.38 -10.46 9.96
C CYS A 185 -0.59 -9.51 11.15
N GLY A 186 -1.70 -9.63 11.90
CA GLY A 186 -1.96 -8.85 13.11
C GLY A 186 -2.11 -7.34 12.85
N VAL A 187 -2.69 -6.96 11.72
CA VAL A 187 -2.99 -5.58 11.33
C VAL A 187 -4.48 -5.39 11.05
N THR A 188 -4.91 -4.15 10.88
CA THR A 188 -6.31 -3.83 10.54
C THR A 188 -6.49 -3.81 9.02
N GLY A 189 -7.48 -4.55 8.53
CA GLY A 189 -7.88 -4.52 7.11
C GLY A 189 -9.35 -4.17 6.97
N LEU A 190 -9.67 -3.20 6.12
CA LEU A 190 -11.04 -2.73 5.91
C LEU A 190 -11.48 -2.98 4.47
N LYS A 191 -12.49 -3.85 4.28
CA LYS A 191 -13.19 -4.01 3.02
C LYS A 191 -14.43 -3.12 3.03
N PRO A 192 -14.49 -2.05 2.20
CA PRO A 192 -15.67 -1.21 2.13
C PRO A 192 -16.88 -1.95 1.53
N THR A 193 -18.06 -1.41 1.72
CA THR A 193 -19.26 -1.86 1.02
C THR A 193 -19.06 -1.72 -0.49
N TYR A 194 -19.54 -2.69 -1.25
CA TYR A 194 -19.46 -2.69 -2.73
C TYR A 194 -19.98 -1.38 -3.32
N GLY A 195 -19.22 -0.81 -4.27
CA GLY A 195 -19.52 0.46 -4.90
C GLY A 195 -19.16 1.70 -4.08
N ARG A 196 -18.62 1.57 -2.86
CA ARG A 196 -18.17 2.72 -2.06
C ARG A 196 -16.86 3.30 -2.56
N VAL A 197 -16.00 2.46 -3.11
CA VAL A 197 -14.72 2.81 -3.72
C VAL A 197 -14.75 2.39 -5.18
N SER A 198 -14.31 3.25 -6.09
CA SER A 198 -14.21 2.94 -7.50
C SER A 198 -13.31 1.73 -7.75
N ARG A 199 -13.69 0.91 -8.73
CA ARG A 199 -12.89 -0.21 -9.22
C ARG A 199 -12.17 0.11 -10.54
N TYR A 200 -12.31 1.34 -11.07
CA TYR A 200 -11.59 1.75 -12.26
C TYR A 200 -10.08 1.61 -12.05
N GLY A 201 -9.43 0.90 -12.97
CA GLY A 201 -8.00 0.62 -12.89
C GLY A 201 -7.58 -0.50 -11.92
N LEU A 202 -8.54 -1.20 -11.30
CA LEU A 202 -8.28 -2.45 -10.61
C LEU A 202 -8.33 -3.61 -11.62
N VAL A 203 -7.24 -4.38 -11.74
CA VAL A 203 -7.27 -5.64 -12.51
C VAL A 203 -8.17 -6.63 -11.77
N ALA A 204 -9.27 -7.01 -12.42
CA ALA A 204 -10.36 -7.73 -11.79
C ALA A 204 -10.04 -9.20 -11.51
N PHE A 205 -10.55 -9.70 -10.38
CA PHE A 205 -10.76 -11.13 -10.14
C PHE A 205 -12.24 -11.49 -10.38
N ALA A 206 -13.15 -10.83 -9.68
CA ALA A 206 -14.60 -10.99 -9.87
C ALA A 206 -15.26 -9.61 -9.80
N SER A 207 -15.58 -9.02 -10.96
CA SER A 207 -16.01 -7.63 -11.10
C SER A 207 -17.23 -7.25 -10.27
N SER A 208 -18.11 -8.21 -9.94
CA SER A 208 -19.29 -8.00 -9.10
C SER A 208 -19.02 -8.04 -7.60
N LEU A 209 -17.80 -8.34 -7.16
CA LEU A 209 -17.44 -8.55 -5.75
C LEU A 209 -16.22 -7.74 -5.33
N ASP A 210 -15.28 -7.48 -6.23
CA ASP A 210 -14.00 -6.82 -5.94
C ASP A 210 -14.19 -5.44 -5.30
N GLN A 211 -13.43 -5.18 -4.25
CA GLN A 211 -13.32 -3.86 -3.66
C GLN A 211 -11.86 -3.56 -3.28
N ILE A 212 -11.43 -2.32 -3.56
CA ILE A 212 -10.17 -1.79 -3.02
C ILE A 212 -10.43 -1.28 -1.60
N GLY A 213 -9.49 -1.49 -0.71
CA GLY A 213 -9.57 -0.98 0.65
C GLY A 213 -8.21 -0.93 1.36
N PRO A 214 -8.13 -0.21 2.47
CA PRO A 214 -6.90 0.00 3.22
C PRO A 214 -6.56 -1.16 4.16
N ILE A 215 -5.25 -1.30 4.39
CA ILE A 215 -4.63 -2.11 5.44
C ILE A 215 -3.70 -1.18 6.22
N ALA A 216 -3.84 -1.12 7.54
CA ALA A 216 -3.06 -0.22 8.40
C ALA A 216 -2.93 -0.78 9.84
N ASN A 217 -2.16 -0.08 10.68
CA ASN A 217 -1.98 -0.48 12.07
C ASN A 217 -3.24 -0.26 12.94
N SER A 218 -4.14 0.64 12.55
CA SER A 218 -5.34 0.96 13.31
C SER A 218 -6.59 1.12 12.44
N ALA A 219 -7.76 0.99 13.05
CA ALA A 219 -9.04 1.25 12.39
C ALA A 219 -9.20 2.74 12.01
N VAL A 220 -8.62 3.64 12.79
CA VAL A 220 -8.63 5.09 12.51
C VAL A 220 -7.84 5.38 11.24
N ASP A 221 -6.66 4.78 11.08
CA ASP A 221 -5.84 4.94 9.87
C ASP A 221 -6.55 4.38 8.63
N CYS A 222 -7.21 3.22 8.77
CA CYS A 222 -8.04 2.68 7.69
C CYS A 222 -9.18 3.65 7.32
N GLY A 223 -9.83 4.27 8.32
CA GLY A 223 -10.86 5.27 8.11
C GLY A 223 -10.33 6.53 7.39
N THR A 224 -9.15 6.99 7.75
CA THR A 224 -8.48 8.14 7.10
C THR A 224 -8.24 7.86 5.62
N ILE A 225 -7.68 6.71 5.28
CA ILE A 225 -7.45 6.33 3.86
C ILE A 225 -8.78 6.14 3.13
N LEU A 226 -9.77 5.48 3.77
CA LEU A 226 -11.08 5.26 3.15
C LEU A 226 -11.76 6.58 2.80
N ASN A 227 -11.69 7.59 3.66
CA ASN A 227 -12.26 8.92 3.39
C ASN A 227 -11.66 9.57 2.13
N VAL A 228 -10.39 9.31 1.85
CA VAL A 228 -9.72 9.81 0.64
C VAL A 228 -10.16 9.05 -0.60
N ILE A 229 -10.14 7.71 -0.56
CA ILE A 229 -10.34 6.88 -1.76
C ILE A 229 -11.81 6.63 -2.11
N CYS A 230 -12.75 6.89 -1.19
CA CYS A 230 -14.18 6.69 -1.44
C CYS A 230 -14.81 7.79 -2.30
N GLY A 231 -16.06 7.55 -2.75
CA GLY A 231 -16.86 8.48 -3.54
C GLY A 231 -16.96 8.07 -5.01
N LYS A 232 -17.59 8.95 -5.80
CA LYS A 232 -17.80 8.72 -7.25
C LYS A 232 -16.49 8.83 -8.03
N ASP A 233 -16.39 8.08 -9.10
CA ASP A 233 -15.44 8.19 -10.21
C ASP A 233 -16.07 8.92 -11.39
#